data_3e359b581065c9a197f60ebc91a0d70a
#
_entry.id   3e359b581065c9a197f60ebc91a0d70a
#
_cell.length_a   1.000
_cell.length_b   1.000
_cell.length_c   1.000
_cell.angle_alpha   90.00
_cell.angle_beta   90.00
_cell.angle_gamma   90.00
#
_symmetry.space_group_name_H-M   'P 1'
#
loop_
_entity.id
_entity.type
_entity.pdbx_description
1 polymer ?
#
loop_
_entity_poly.entity_id
_entity_poly.type
_entity_poly.pdbx_seq_one_letter_code
_entity_poly.pdbx_strand_id
1 'polypeptide(L)'
;MAWDVTRTVQIRLDVPDDRKSDLHATNQQFQYCANRTAEWAWRYPHGDCVTSKSEAEQAIYDDLREATDYLHANLVQKAIKRATKDIGNCVDRLSDGEKTSQPHYDTFSIVYDKRAATFYRDKVSLATVNGRVECEYDLPEHPEQTPHGEYLLNDDYSFSTSTVHYDNETDEFYLHAAMERTIDADSPEKAEDSKVLGVDCNVDDHIAVTSTGRFVGNADLLNHERREFEKRRGDLQQTGTRSAHLTFQRIGDR
;
A
#
# COMPACT_ATOMS: atom_id res chain seq x y z
N MET A 1 3.20 15.38 -24.58
CA MET A 1 2.85 14.03 -24.03
C MET A 1 2.53 14.24 -22.56
N ALA A 2 1.30 13.94 -22.10
CA ALA A 2 0.89 14.12 -20.72
C ALA A 2 1.33 12.91 -19.88
N TRP A 3 1.78 13.14 -18.66
CA TRP A 3 2.22 12.11 -17.72
C TRP A 3 1.43 12.26 -16.43
N ASP A 4 0.95 11.14 -15.89
CA ASP A 4 0.31 11.13 -14.58
C ASP A 4 1.37 10.85 -13.49
N VAL A 5 1.48 11.78 -12.56
CA VAL A 5 2.35 11.64 -11.40
C VAL A 5 1.49 11.34 -10.19
N THR A 6 1.80 10.25 -9.50
CA THR A 6 1.13 9.87 -8.26
C THR A 6 2.07 10.06 -7.07
N ARG A 7 1.55 10.64 -5.99
CA ARG A 7 2.21 10.78 -4.69
C ARG A 7 1.31 10.22 -3.60
N THR A 8 1.89 9.57 -2.62
CA THR A 8 1.13 9.09 -1.46
C THR A 8 1.44 9.97 -0.26
N VAL A 9 0.39 10.48 0.37
CA VAL A 9 0.46 11.25 1.61
C VAL A 9 -0.21 10.43 2.71
N GLN A 10 0.51 10.24 3.82
CA GLN A 10 -0.05 9.59 5.01
C GLN A 10 -0.73 10.65 5.88
N ILE A 11 -2.00 10.45 6.17
CA ILE A 11 -2.84 11.38 6.93
C ILE A 11 -3.42 10.62 8.11
N ARG A 12 -3.22 11.11 9.33
CA ARG A 12 -3.92 10.58 10.50
C ARG A 12 -5.39 10.99 10.45
N LEU A 13 -6.27 10.03 10.75
CA LEU A 13 -7.71 10.23 10.75
C LEU A 13 -8.21 10.38 12.19
N ASP A 14 -8.92 11.47 12.45
CA ASP A 14 -9.73 11.60 13.65
C ASP A 14 -11.06 10.86 13.42
N VAL A 15 -11.09 9.61 13.89
CA VAL A 15 -12.25 8.73 13.77
C VAL A 15 -13.08 8.86 15.05
N PRO A 16 -14.39 9.21 14.95
CA PRO A 16 -15.26 9.24 16.14
C PRO A 16 -15.22 7.91 16.89
N ASP A 17 -15.02 7.95 18.21
CA ASP A 17 -14.81 6.76 19.04
C ASP A 17 -15.94 5.73 18.93
N ASP A 18 -17.19 6.18 18.81
CA ASP A 18 -18.38 5.35 18.63
C ASP A 18 -18.44 4.69 17.24
N ARG A 19 -17.58 5.12 16.29
CA ARG A 19 -17.56 4.63 14.92
C ARG A 19 -16.29 3.82 14.57
N LYS A 20 -15.31 3.75 15.46
CA LYS A 20 -14.08 2.93 15.26
C LYS A 20 -14.42 1.46 15.01
N SER A 21 -15.39 0.92 15.75
CA SER A 21 -15.87 -0.46 15.59
C SER A 21 -16.43 -0.75 14.19
N ASP A 22 -17.00 0.25 13.51
CA ASP A 22 -17.54 0.10 12.16
C ASP A 22 -16.42 -0.09 11.13
N LEU A 23 -15.31 0.62 11.29
CA LEU A 23 -14.13 0.42 10.44
C LEU A 23 -13.49 -0.95 10.66
N HIS A 24 -13.39 -1.41 11.90
CA HIS A 24 -12.91 -2.76 12.20
C HIS A 24 -13.81 -3.85 11.61
N ALA A 25 -15.12 -3.74 11.76
CA ALA A 25 -16.08 -4.67 11.19
C ALA A 25 -16.02 -4.66 9.64
N THR A 26 -15.85 -3.48 9.04
CA THR A 26 -15.67 -3.33 7.59
C THR A 26 -14.40 -4.02 7.13
N ASN A 27 -13.28 -3.85 7.87
CA ASN A 27 -12.04 -4.52 7.54
C ASN A 27 -12.14 -6.05 7.65
N GLN A 28 -12.82 -6.57 8.67
CA GLN A 28 -13.04 -8.01 8.81
C GLN A 28 -13.78 -8.60 7.60
N GLN A 29 -14.83 -7.93 7.13
CA GLN A 29 -15.56 -8.38 5.94
C GLN A 29 -14.74 -8.21 4.65
N PHE A 30 -13.94 -7.14 4.55
CA PHE A 30 -13.02 -6.94 3.43
C PHE A 30 -11.94 -8.02 3.38
N GLN A 31 -11.33 -8.35 4.52
CA GLN A 31 -10.36 -9.44 4.65
C GLN A 31 -11.00 -10.80 4.33
N TYR A 32 -12.22 -11.06 4.80
CA TYR A 32 -12.96 -12.26 4.45
C TYR A 32 -13.08 -12.41 2.93
N CYS A 33 -13.52 -11.36 2.22
CA CYS A 33 -13.63 -11.39 0.77
C CYS A 33 -12.27 -11.63 0.09
N ALA A 34 -11.20 -10.99 0.56
CA ALA A 34 -9.86 -11.15 0.00
C ALA A 34 -9.31 -12.56 0.22
N ASN A 35 -9.46 -13.11 1.43
CA ASN A 35 -9.03 -14.48 1.77
C ASN A 35 -9.82 -15.53 1.00
N ARG A 36 -11.16 -15.40 0.90
CA ARG A 36 -11.98 -16.32 0.12
C ARG A 36 -11.64 -16.29 -1.37
N THR A 37 -11.33 -15.08 -1.89
CA THR A 37 -10.85 -14.96 -3.28
C THR A 37 -9.49 -15.62 -3.44
N ALA A 38 -8.56 -15.42 -2.51
CA ALA A 38 -7.24 -16.05 -2.55
C ALA A 38 -7.32 -17.58 -2.47
N GLU A 39 -8.17 -18.13 -1.61
CA GLU A 39 -8.42 -19.56 -1.51
C GLU A 39 -8.99 -20.14 -2.82
N TRP A 40 -9.96 -19.48 -3.42
CA TRP A 40 -10.59 -19.92 -4.65
C TRP A 40 -9.65 -19.85 -5.86
N ALA A 41 -8.85 -18.79 -5.94
CA ALA A 41 -7.99 -18.51 -7.08
C ALA A 41 -6.62 -19.20 -7.02
N TRP A 42 -6.15 -19.61 -5.83
CA TRP A 42 -4.89 -20.31 -5.65
C TRP A 42 -5.02 -21.79 -5.96
N ARG A 43 -4.41 -22.25 -7.05
CA ARG A 43 -4.48 -23.65 -7.50
C ARG A 43 -3.12 -24.35 -7.51
N TYR A 44 -2.03 -23.64 -7.23
CA TYR A 44 -0.69 -24.22 -7.19
C TYR A 44 -0.56 -25.22 -6.02
N PRO A 45 0.12 -26.39 -6.19
CA PRO A 45 0.83 -26.83 -7.41
C PRO A 45 -0.03 -27.66 -8.40
N HIS A 46 -1.35 -27.73 -8.21
CA HIS A 46 -2.22 -28.68 -8.93
C HIS A 46 -2.86 -28.10 -10.20
N GLY A 47 -2.66 -26.82 -10.47
CA GLY A 47 -3.19 -26.14 -11.64
C GLY A 47 -2.80 -24.68 -11.72
N ASP A 48 -3.23 -24.01 -12.79
CA ASP A 48 -2.97 -22.60 -13.02
C ASP A 48 -3.81 -21.73 -12.08
N CYS A 49 -3.16 -20.82 -11.37
CA CYS A 49 -3.83 -19.86 -10.50
C CYS A 49 -4.64 -18.84 -11.32
N VAL A 50 -5.79 -18.42 -10.78
CA VAL A 50 -6.61 -17.39 -11.42
C VAL A 50 -6.09 -16.02 -11.02
N THR A 51 -5.53 -15.28 -11.97
CA THR A 51 -5.00 -13.91 -11.80
C THR A 51 -5.95 -12.85 -12.37
N SER A 52 -6.97 -13.28 -13.12
CA SER A 52 -7.93 -12.39 -13.76
C SER A 52 -9.00 -11.94 -12.75
N LYS A 53 -9.06 -10.61 -12.50
CA LYS A 53 -10.13 -10.00 -11.70
C LYS A 53 -11.52 -10.32 -12.27
N SER A 54 -11.69 -10.22 -13.60
CA SER A 54 -12.99 -10.43 -14.26
C SER A 54 -13.47 -11.87 -14.09
N GLU A 55 -12.58 -12.85 -14.21
CA GLU A 55 -12.91 -14.27 -14.00
C GLU A 55 -13.31 -14.51 -12.55
N ALA A 56 -12.58 -13.96 -11.59
CA ALA A 56 -12.90 -14.09 -10.18
C ALA A 56 -14.24 -13.41 -9.83
N GLU A 57 -14.49 -12.20 -10.36
CA GLU A 57 -15.79 -11.53 -10.16
C GLU A 57 -16.97 -12.36 -10.72
N GLN A 58 -16.84 -12.93 -11.91
CA GLN A 58 -17.90 -13.78 -12.49
C GLN A 58 -18.16 -15.06 -11.67
N ALA A 59 -17.13 -15.58 -11.02
CA ALA A 59 -17.23 -16.87 -10.34
C ALA A 59 -17.72 -16.76 -8.89
N ILE A 60 -17.27 -15.74 -8.13
CA ILE A 60 -17.47 -15.73 -6.68
C ILE A 60 -18.06 -14.41 -6.14
N TYR A 61 -18.33 -13.40 -6.98
CA TYR A 61 -18.84 -12.12 -6.50
C TYR A 61 -20.18 -12.23 -5.76
N ASP A 62 -21.13 -12.99 -6.32
CA ASP A 62 -22.46 -13.15 -5.75
C ASP A 62 -22.40 -13.88 -4.39
N ASP A 63 -21.59 -14.93 -4.28
CA ASP A 63 -21.36 -15.66 -3.03
C ASP A 63 -20.76 -14.75 -1.96
N LEU A 64 -19.78 -13.91 -2.34
CA LEU A 64 -19.16 -12.93 -1.42
C LEU A 64 -20.16 -11.86 -0.99
N ARG A 65 -21.04 -11.41 -1.91
CA ARG A 65 -22.10 -10.46 -1.58
C ARG A 65 -23.11 -11.04 -0.61
N GLU A 66 -23.49 -12.30 -0.79
CA GLU A 66 -24.41 -12.99 0.12
C GLU A 66 -23.80 -13.19 1.50
N ALA A 67 -22.49 -13.54 1.55
CA ALA A 67 -21.77 -13.73 2.81
C ALA A 67 -21.45 -12.42 3.57
N THR A 68 -21.51 -11.27 2.89
CA THR A 68 -21.15 -9.94 3.42
C THR A 68 -22.22 -8.90 3.13
N ASP A 69 -23.46 -9.11 3.60
CA ASP A 69 -24.68 -8.34 3.27
C ASP A 69 -24.53 -6.82 3.39
N TYR A 70 -23.72 -6.35 4.34
CA TYR A 70 -23.56 -4.92 4.66
C TYR A 70 -22.29 -4.30 4.07
N LEU A 71 -21.37 -5.10 3.53
CA LEU A 71 -20.18 -4.55 2.91
C LEU A 71 -20.51 -3.88 1.58
N HIS A 72 -20.07 -2.63 1.39
CA HIS A 72 -20.31 -1.90 0.15
C HIS A 72 -19.79 -2.67 -1.07
N ALA A 73 -20.62 -2.77 -2.13
CA ALA A 73 -20.33 -3.57 -3.34
C ALA A 73 -18.94 -3.27 -3.96
N ASN A 74 -18.52 -2.00 -3.95
CA ASN A 74 -17.21 -1.62 -4.44
C ASN A 74 -16.07 -2.19 -3.59
N LEU A 75 -16.24 -2.31 -2.27
CA LEU A 75 -15.24 -2.89 -1.39
C LEU A 75 -15.06 -4.39 -1.65
N VAL A 76 -16.14 -5.14 -1.94
CA VAL A 76 -16.04 -6.53 -2.39
C VAL A 76 -15.21 -6.63 -3.69
N GLN A 77 -15.50 -5.76 -4.69
CA GLN A 77 -14.72 -5.72 -5.93
C GLN A 77 -13.24 -5.34 -5.71
N LYS A 78 -12.96 -4.46 -4.74
CA LYS A 78 -11.57 -4.11 -4.37
C LYS A 78 -10.85 -5.26 -3.68
N ALA A 79 -11.53 -6.01 -2.83
CA ALA A 79 -10.96 -7.21 -2.19
C ALA A 79 -10.61 -8.29 -3.23
N ILE A 80 -11.51 -8.56 -4.19
CA ILE A 80 -11.24 -9.47 -5.31
C ILE A 80 -10.04 -8.97 -6.14
N LYS A 81 -10.03 -7.69 -6.51
CA LYS A 81 -8.92 -7.09 -7.27
C LYS A 81 -7.58 -7.22 -6.55
N ARG A 82 -7.58 -6.99 -5.23
CA ARG A 82 -6.37 -7.12 -4.40
C ARG A 82 -5.86 -8.56 -4.44
N ALA A 83 -6.73 -9.53 -4.13
CA ALA A 83 -6.33 -10.92 -4.07
C ALA A 83 -5.82 -11.46 -5.42
N THR A 84 -6.52 -11.17 -6.52
CA THR A 84 -6.08 -11.60 -7.86
C THR A 84 -4.76 -10.97 -8.29
N LYS A 85 -4.52 -9.69 -7.92
CA LYS A 85 -3.24 -9.03 -8.19
C LYS A 85 -2.10 -9.66 -7.39
N ASP A 86 -2.32 -9.93 -6.10
CA ASP A 86 -1.28 -10.50 -5.23
C ASP A 86 -0.97 -11.95 -5.64
N ILE A 87 -1.98 -12.72 -6.11
CA ILE A 87 -1.75 -14.03 -6.73
C ILE A 87 -0.94 -13.90 -8.01
N GLY A 88 -1.21 -12.90 -8.86
CA GLY A 88 -0.39 -12.61 -10.04
C GLY A 88 1.08 -12.40 -9.68
N ASN A 89 1.36 -11.57 -8.68
CA ASN A 89 2.72 -11.35 -8.18
C ASN A 89 3.37 -12.65 -7.66
N CYS A 90 2.58 -13.54 -7.01
CA CYS A 90 3.08 -14.84 -6.57
C CYS A 90 3.39 -15.77 -7.76
N VAL A 91 2.56 -15.78 -8.80
CA VAL A 91 2.78 -16.56 -10.02
C VAL A 91 4.05 -16.08 -10.75
N ASP A 92 4.26 -14.77 -10.86
CA ASP A 92 5.47 -14.22 -11.45
C ASP A 92 6.72 -14.69 -10.69
N ARG A 93 6.71 -14.62 -9.36
CA ARG A 93 7.80 -15.13 -8.51
C ARG A 93 8.04 -16.63 -8.68
N LEU A 94 6.96 -17.43 -8.79
CA LEU A 94 7.11 -18.87 -9.08
C LEU A 94 7.75 -19.11 -10.45
N SER A 95 7.43 -18.31 -11.47
CA SER A 95 8.03 -18.40 -12.80
C SER A 95 9.52 -18.06 -12.79
N ASP A 96 9.94 -17.18 -11.87
CA ASP A 96 11.34 -16.81 -11.65
C ASP A 96 12.11 -17.83 -10.77
N GLY A 97 11.43 -18.92 -10.37
CA GLY A 97 12.03 -19.99 -9.55
C GLY A 97 12.08 -19.66 -8.06
N GLU A 98 11.42 -18.60 -7.62
CA GLU A 98 11.33 -18.23 -6.21
C GLU A 98 10.26 -19.05 -5.48
N LYS A 99 10.44 -19.23 -4.17
CA LYS A 99 9.42 -19.85 -3.32
C LYS A 99 8.40 -18.80 -2.88
N THR A 100 7.14 -19.11 -3.03
CA THR A 100 6.04 -18.29 -2.54
C THR A 100 4.89 -19.18 -2.05
N SER A 101 3.97 -18.58 -1.30
CA SER A 101 2.78 -19.24 -0.76
C SER A 101 1.53 -18.44 -1.13
N GLN A 102 0.37 -19.06 -0.95
CA GLN A 102 -0.91 -18.39 -1.10
C GLN A 102 -0.97 -17.11 -0.25
N PRO A 103 -1.41 -15.97 -0.84
CA PRO A 103 -1.62 -14.74 -0.08
C PRO A 103 -2.66 -14.93 1.03
N HIS A 104 -2.38 -14.34 2.20
CA HIS A 104 -3.29 -14.31 3.34
C HIS A 104 -3.37 -12.89 3.91
N TYR A 105 -4.59 -12.46 4.28
CA TYR A 105 -4.87 -11.09 4.71
C TYR A 105 -5.35 -11.10 6.16
N ASP A 106 -4.51 -10.62 7.06
CA ASP A 106 -4.75 -10.50 8.51
C ASP A 106 -4.49 -9.09 9.05
N THR A 107 -3.82 -8.26 8.26
CA THR A 107 -3.50 -6.88 8.62
C THR A 107 -4.63 -5.93 8.20
N PHE A 108 -4.94 -4.94 9.05
CA PHE A 108 -5.95 -3.93 8.72
C PHE A 108 -5.50 -3.11 7.51
N SER A 109 -6.23 -3.23 6.40
CA SER A 109 -5.95 -2.48 5.17
C SER A 109 -7.16 -2.53 4.24
N ILE A 110 -7.89 -1.42 4.12
CA ILE A 110 -9.08 -1.32 3.26
C ILE A 110 -8.79 -0.35 2.12
N VAL A 111 -9.01 -0.80 0.89
CA VAL A 111 -8.80 0.00 -0.31
C VAL A 111 -10.09 0.72 -0.69
N TYR A 112 -10.05 2.05 -0.75
CA TYR A 112 -11.16 2.92 -1.14
C TYR A 112 -10.90 3.65 -2.45
N ASP A 113 -11.94 3.78 -3.28
CA ASP A 113 -11.98 4.72 -4.38
C ASP A 113 -13.22 5.63 -4.27
N LYS A 114 -13.40 6.55 -5.22
CA LYS A 114 -14.50 7.55 -5.22
C LYS A 114 -15.93 6.94 -5.16
N ARG A 115 -16.09 5.63 -5.36
CA ARG A 115 -17.39 4.94 -5.25
C ARG A 115 -17.74 4.57 -3.82
N ALA A 116 -16.73 4.24 -3.00
CA ALA A 116 -16.91 3.85 -1.60
C ALA A 116 -16.41 4.93 -0.62
N ALA A 117 -15.69 5.95 -1.08
CA ALA A 117 -15.24 7.09 -0.28
C ALA A 117 -15.56 8.41 -0.98
N THR A 118 -15.76 9.45 -0.18
CA THR A 118 -15.76 10.84 -0.65
C THR A 118 -14.61 11.56 0.02
N PHE A 119 -13.66 12.01 -0.78
CA PHE A 119 -12.45 12.69 -0.30
C PHE A 119 -12.64 14.20 -0.39
N TYR A 120 -12.42 14.89 0.71
CA TYR A 120 -12.34 16.34 0.82
C TYR A 120 -10.92 16.76 1.16
N ARG A 121 -10.64 18.06 1.26
CA ARG A 121 -9.30 18.55 1.63
C ARG A 121 -9.04 18.54 3.14
N ASP A 122 -10.10 18.48 3.93
CA ASP A 122 -10.10 18.55 5.39
C ASP A 122 -10.57 17.25 6.07
N LYS A 123 -11.31 16.41 5.32
CA LYS A 123 -11.87 15.17 5.85
C LYS A 123 -12.09 14.12 4.77
N VAL A 124 -12.43 12.92 5.20
CA VAL A 124 -12.89 11.84 4.31
C VAL A 124 -14.19 11.23 4.86
N SER A 125 -15.10 10.88 3.96
CA SER A 125 -16.30 10.09 4.29
C SER A 125 -16.16 8.70 3.69
N LEU A 126 -16.11 7.67 4.55
CA LEU A 126 -15.82 6.27 4.19
C LEU A 126 -17.12 5.43 4.31
N ALA A 127 -17.41 4.62 3.31
CA ALA A 127 -18.47 3.61 3.41
C ALA A 127 -18.02 2.50 4.37
N THR A 128 -18.87 2.18 5.35
CA THR A 128 -18.67 1.08 6.28
C THR A 128 -19.87 0.13 6.25
N VAL A 129 -19.80 -0.96 6.99
CA VAL A 129 -20.92 -1.92 7.14
C VAL A 129 -22.15 -1.30 7.82
N ASN A 130 -21.98 -0.22 8.59
CA ASN A 130 -23.05 0.48 9.30
C ASN A 130 -23.29 1.91 8.76
N GLY A 131 -23.18 2.09 7.43
CA GLY A 131 -23.33 3.38 6.77
C GLY A 131 -22.00 4.11 6.58
N ARG A 132 -22.03 5.44 6.44
CA ARG A 132 -20.82 6.22 6.21
C ARG A 132 -20.27 6.79 7.52
N VAL A 133 -18.95 6.81 7.62
CA VAL A 133 -18.20 7.46 8.71
C VAL A 133 -17.45 8.64 8.13
N GLU A 134 -17.61 9.82 8.69
CA GLU A 134 -16.79 10.99 8.40
C GLU A 134 -15.64 11.04 9.40
N CYS A 135 -14.42 11.20 8.89
CA CYS A 135 -13.21 11.32 9.66
C CYS A 135 -12.52 12.62 9.27
N GLU A 136 -12.24 13.48 10.22
CA GLU A 136 -11.47 14.68 10.00
C GLU A 136 -9.98 14.31 9.83
N TYR A 137 -9.21 15.16 9.13
CA TYR A 137 -7.77 14.95 8.99
C TYR A 137 -7.06 15.64 10.14
N ASP A 138 -6.28 14.88 10.89
CA ASP A 138 -5.38 15.45 11.88
C ASP A 138 -4.06 15.80 11.18
N LEU A 139 -3.93 17.07 10.83
CA LEU A 139 -2.79 17.63 10.12
C LEU A 139 -1.82 18.29 11.10
N PRO A 140 -0.52 18.38 10.77
CA PRO A 140 0.45 19.13 11.59
C PRO A 140 0.09 20.61 11.65
N GLU A 141 0.62 21.33 12.66
CA GLU A 141 0.35 22.75 12.91
C GLU A 141 0.66 23.65 11.69
N HIS A 142 1.69 23.27 10.91
CA HIS A 142 2.10 23.96 9.68
C HIS A 142 2.07 23.02 8.47
N PRO A 143 0.88 22.63 8.00
CA PRO A 143 0.74 21.64 6.92
C PRO A 143 1.35 22.12 5.59
N GLU A 144 1.40 23.45 5.35
CA GLU A 144 1.97 24.07 4.14
C GLU A 144 3.48 23.80 3.97
N GLN A 145 4.20 23.44 5.07
CA GLN A 145 5.63 23.12 5.05
C GLN A 145 5.91 21.62 4.96
N THR A 146 4.87 20.82 4.75
CA THR A 146 4.91 19.37 4.73
C THR A 146 4.36 18.83 3.41
N PRO A 147 4.51 17.52 3.13
CA PRO A 147 3.84 16.90 1.98
C PRO A 147 2.32 17.08 1.95
N HIS A 148 1.68 17.38 3.10
CA HIS A 148 0.24 17.68 3.12
C HIS A 148 -0.06 18.97 2.37
N GLY A 149 0.74 20.06 2.59
CA GLY A 149 0.59 21.30 1.83
C GLY A 149 0.91 21.13 0.36
N GLU A 150 1.98 20.38 0.06
CA GLU A 150 2.45 20.20 -1.33
C GLU A 150 1.47 19.38 -2.18
N TYR A 151 0.83 18.36 -1.62
CA TYR A 151 0.00 17.42 -2.38
C TYR A 151 -1.47 17.42 -1.96
N LEU A 152 -1.78 17.36 -0.66
CA LEU A 152 -3.16 17.27 -0.16
C LEU A 152 -3.91 18.58 -0.32
N LEU A 153 -3.30 19.70 0.08
CA LEU A 153 -3.93 21.03 0.05
C LEU A 153 -3.75 21.75 -1.30
N ASN A 154 -3.03 21.15 -2.23
CA ASN A 154 -2.78 21.70 -3.57
C ASN A 154 -3.88 21.24 -4.54
N ASP A 155 -4.58 22.22 -5.13
CA ASP A 155 -5.69 21.98 -6.05
C ASP A 155 -5.28 21.34 -7.39
N ASP A 156 -3.99 21.40 -7.74
CA ASP A 156 -3.46 20.73 -8.93
C ASP A 156 -3.51 19.19 -8.80
N TYR A 157 -3.61 18.68 -7.57
CA TYR A 157 -3.69 17.25 -7.30
C TYR A 157 -5.12 16.81 -7.02
N SER A 158 -5.49 15.65 -7.49
CA SER A 158 -6.76 14.99 -7.22
C SER A 158 -6.57 13.68 -6.48
N PHE A 159 -7.54 13.32 -5.63
CA PHE A 159 -7.51 12.01 -4.96
C PHE A 159 -7.71 10.88 -5.96
N SER A 160 -6.92 9.82 -5.77
CA SER A 160 -7.06 8.54 -6.46
C SER A 160 -7.44 7.42 -5.49
N THR A 161 -7.25 6.16 -5.89
CA THR A 161 -7.48 5.01 -5.01
C THR A 161 -6.54 5.06 -3.82
N SER A 162 -7.11 5.18 -2.63
CA SER A 162 -6.39 5.35 -1.37
C SER A 162 -6.64 4.16 -0.43
N THR A 163 -5.82 4.01 0.61
CA THR A 163 -5.94 2.88 1.53
C THR A 163 -6.02 3.36 2.97
N VAL A 164 -6.96 2.82 3.74
CA VAL A 164 -7.04 3.06 5.18
C VAL A 164 -6.29 1.95 5.90
N HIS A 165 -5.39 2.33 6.78
CA HIS A 165 -4.62 1.47 7.67
C HIS A 165 -4.95 1.74 9.12
N TYR A 166 -4.70 0.78 9.99
CA TYR A 166 -4.81 0.92 11.43
C TYR A 166 -3.51 0.45 12.07
N ASP A 167 -3.02 1.28 12.98
CA ASP A 167 -1.86 0.98 13.78
C ASP A 167 -2.32 0.46 15.16
N ASN A 168 -2.02 -0.81 15.43
CA ASN A 168 -2.39 -1.45 16.69
C ASN A 168 -1.59 -0.96 17.91
N GLU A 169 -0.43 -0.32 17.69
CA GLU A 169 0.41 0.17 18.79
C GLU A 169 -0.10 1.52 19.32
N THR A 170 -0.54 2.38 18.41
CA THR A 170 -1.02 3.73 18.74
C THR A 170 -2.54 3.84 18.85
N ASP A 171 -3.31 2.81 18.44
CA ASP A 171 -4.79 2.82 18.33
C ASP A 171 -5.28 3.92 17.36
N GLU A 172 -4.54 4.13 16.26
CA GLU A 172 -4.79 5.21 15.31
C GLU A 172 -5.08 4.68 13.90
N PHE A 173 -5.93 5.41 13.18
CA PHE A 173 -6.22 5.15 11.78
C PHE A 173 -5.49 6.14 10.88
N TYR A 174 -4.99 5.65 9.76
CA TYR A 174 -4.26 6.44 8.78
C TYR A 174 -4.83 6.24 7.38
N LEU A 175 -5.01 7.33 6.66
CA LEU A 175 -5.30 7.32 5.24
C LEU A 175 -3.99 7.49 4.46
N HIS A 176 -3.60 6.49 3.70
CA HIS A 176 -2.59 6.63 2.66
C HIS A 176 -3.27 7.17 1.40
N ALA A 177 -3.36 8.49 1.32
CA ALA A 177 -4.01 9.19 0.23
C ALA A 177 -3.12 9.20 -1.02
N ALA A 178 -3.57 8.54 -2.08
CA ALA A 178 -2.91 8.65 -3.37
C ALA A 178 -3.41 9.92 -4.08
N MET A 179 -2.49 10.86 -4.30
CA MET A 179 -2.73 12.13 -4.95
C MET A 179 -2.16 12.10 -6.38
N GLU A 180 -2.98 12.36 -7.37
CA GLU A 180 -2.61 12.30 -8.78
C GLU A 180 -2.68 13.67 -9.43
N ARG A 181 -1.70 13.97 -10.28
CA ARG A 181 -1.64 15.15 -11.11
C ARG A 181 -1.16 14.77 -12.51
N THR A 182 -1.82 15.28 -13.52
CA THR A 182 -1.35 15.18 -14.91
C THR A 182 -0.41 16.34 -15.20
N ILE A 183 0.80 16.04 -15.66
CA ILE A 183 1.81 17.02 -16.07
C ILE A 183 1.92 16.98 -17.58
N ASP A 184 1.69 18.12 -18.23
CA ASP A 184 1.96 18.26 -19.64
C ASP A 184 3.47 18.46 -19.89
N ALA A 185 4.07 17.53 -20.64
CA ALA A 185 5.49 17.58 -20.96
C ALA A 185 5.86 18.73 -21.93
N ASP A 186 4.86 19.36 -22.54
CA ASP A 186 5.04 20.39 -23.55
C ASP A 186 4.94 21.83 -23.01
N SER A 187 5.13 22.05 -21.68
CA SER A 187 5.27 23.41 -21.14
C SER A 187 6.70 23.91 -21.44
N PRO A 188 6.90 24.74 -22.50
CA PRO A 188 8.24 25.16 -22.89
C PRO A 188 8.94 26.04 -21.84
N GLU A 189 8.21 26.59 -20.88
CA GLU A 189 8.73 27.54 -19.88
C GLU A 189 9.64 26.91 -18.82
N LYS A 190 9.69 25.58 -18.71
CA LYS A 190 10.57 24.90 -17.72
C LYS A 190 11.77 24.16 -18.32
N ALA A 191 11.86 24.04 -19.63
CA ALA A 191 12.94 23.27 -20.26
C ALA A 191 14.26 24.05 -20.44
N GLU A 192 14.21 25.37 -20.57
CA GLU A 192 15.41 26.17 -20.88
C GLU A 192 16.30 26.46 -19.66
N ASP A 193 15.77 26.42 -18.43
CA ASP A 193 16.54 26.67 -17.19
C ASP A 193 16.67 25.45 -16.26
N SER A 194 16.10 24.31 -16.57
CA SER A 194 16.17 23.13 -15.73
C SER A 194 17.47 22.36 -15.94
N LYS A 195 18.36 22.41 -14.96
CA LYS A 195 19.53 21.53 -14.91
C LYS A 195 19.05 20.11 -14.57
N VAL A 196 19.17 19.20 -15.51
CA VAL A 196 18.88 17.78 -15.28
C VAL A 196 20.11 17.13 -14.66
N LEU A 197 19.94 16.56 -13.46
CA LEU A 197 20.94 15.71 -12.82
C LEU A 197 20.57 14.25 -13.08
N GLY A 198 21.34 13.59 -13.92
CA GLY A 198 21.27 12.13 -14.05
C GLY A 198 21.96 11.47 -12.86
N VAL A 199 21.34 10.46 -12.28
CA VAL A 199 21.89 9.65 -11.19
C VAL A 199 21.78 8.20 -11.60
N ASP A 200 22.93 7.52 -11.66
CA ASP A 200 23.03 6.08 -11.85
C ASP A 200 23.23 5.43 -10.48
N CYS A 201 22.35 4.50 -10.11
CA CYS A 201 22.39 3.81 -8.83
C CYS A 201 23.02 2.42 -9.03
N ASN A 202 24.09 2.13 -8.30
CA ASN A 202 24.84 0.90 -8.40
C ASN A 202 24.73 0.06 -7.12
N VAL A 203 24.90 -1.24 -7.30
CA VAL A 203 24.92 -2.21 -6.19
C VAL A 203 26.33 -2.43 -5.65
N ASP A 204 27.36 -2.19 -6.48
CA ASP A 204 28.77 -2.38 -6.15
C ASP A 204 29.53 -1.05 -6.22
N ASP A 205 30.66 -0.93 -5.53
CA ASP A 205 31.56 0.21 -5.42
C ASP A 205 30.93 1.48 -4.83
N HIS A 206 30.23 2.27 -5.62
CA HIS A 206 29.55 3.49 -5.20
C HIS A 206 28.03 3.33 -5.29
N ILE A 207 27.30 3.80 -4.27
CA ILE A 207 25.84 3.71 -4.23
C ILE A 207 25.21 4.47 -5.38
N ALA A 208 25.78 5.60 -5.75
CA ALA A 208 25.31 6.38 -6.89
C ALA A 208 26.45 7.16 -7.55
N VAL A 209 26.30 7.33 -8.87
CA VAL A 209 27.18 8.18 -9.69
C VAL A 209 26.30 9.21 -10.40
N THR A 210 26.65 10.48 -10.24
CA THR A 210 25.90 11.55 -10.89
C THR A 210 26.46 11.90 -12.25
N SER A 211 25.63 12.45 -13.14
CA SER A 211 26.06 12.94 -14.47
C SER A 211 27.09 14.09 -14.40
N THR A 212 27.29 14.65 -13.21
CA THR A 212 28.32 15.67 -12.94
C THR A 212 29.66 15.06 -12.48
N GLY A 213 29.78 13.73 -12.50
CA GLY A 213 30.99 13.00 -12.12
C GLY A 213 31.20 12.90 -10.60
N ARG A 214 30.17 13.08 -9.79
CA ARG A 214 30.22 12.86 -8.35
C ARG A 214 29.91 11.40 -8.03
N PHE A 215 30.76 10.79 -7.22
CA PHE A 215 30.58 9.47 -6.65
C PHE A 215 30.04 9.60 -5.24
N VAL A 216 28.96 8.90 -4.92
CA VAL A 216 28.24 9.02 -3.64
C VAL A 216 28.17 7.65 -2.95
N GLY A 217 28.57 7.63 -1.69
CA GLY A 217 28.48 6.47 -0.81
C GLY A 217 29.48 5.34 -1.15
N ASN A 218 29.40 4.29 -0.34
CA ASN A 218 30.18 3.07 -0.50
C ASN A 218 29.22 1.88 -0.47
N ALA A 219 28.96 1.29 -1.63
CA ALA A 219 28.03 0.16 -1.77
C ALA A 219 28.57 -1.11 -1.08
N ASP A 220 29.89 -1.30 -1.03
CA ASP A 220 30.47 -2.46 -0.36
C ASP A 220 30.25 -2.42 1.14
N LEU A 221 30.34 -1.23 1.76
CA LEU A 221 30.00 -1.06 3.17
C LEU A 221 28.51 -1.35 3.42
N LEU A 222 27.64 -0.80 2.58
CA LEU A 222 26.20 -1.03 2.68
C LEU A 222 25.85 -2.52 2.50
N ASN A 223 26.48 -3.18 1.53
CA ASN A 223 26.29 -4.61 1.27
C ASN A 223 26.85 -5.47 2.41
N HIS A 224 27.96 -5.05 3.04
CA HIS A 224 28.47 -5.72 4.23
C HIS A 224 27.48 -5.63 5.39
N GLU A 225 26.99 -4.44 5.72
CA GLU A 225 25.99 -4.19 6.75
C GLU A 225 24.71 -5.01 6.49
N ARG A 226 24.25 -5.01 5.24
CA ARG A 226 23.08 -5.78 4.82
C ARG A 226 23.28 -7.28 5.03
N ARG A 227 24.43 -7.86 4.62
CA ARG A 227 24.74 -9.29 4.80
C ARG A 227 24.82 -9.68 6.28
N GLU A 228 25.42 -8.84 7.11
CA GLU A 228 25.48 -9.07 8.56
C GLU A 228 24.08 -9.01 9.19
N PHE A 229 23.23 -8.08 8.75
CA PHE A 229 21.83 -8.00 9.16
C PHE A 229 21.04 -9.25 8.74
N GLU A 230 21.15 -9.66 7.48
CA GLU A 230 20.47 -10.85 6.94
C GLU A 230 20.92 -12.13 7.66
N LYS A 231 22.21 -12.26 7.96
CA LYS A 231 22.75 -13.37 8.74
C LYS A 231 22.17 -13.39 10.15
N ARG A 232 22.21 -12.26 10.87
CA ARG A 232 21.64 -12.15 12.21
C ARG A 232 20.15 -12.47 12.22
N ARG A 233 19.43 -11.98 11.21
CA ARG A 233 18.02 -12.26 11.03
C ARG A 233 17.75 -13.75 10.82
N GLY A 234 18.54 -14.41 9.97
CA GLY A 234 18.48 -15.86 9.73
C GLY A 234 18.74 -16.68 10.99
N ASP A 235 19.78 -16.31 11.75
CA ASP A 235 20.13 -16.98 13.00
C ASP A 235 19.00 -16.87 14.05
N LEU A 236 18.37 -15.69 14.18
CA LEU A 236 17.23 -15.48 15.07
C LEU A 236 16.00 -16.30 14.65
N GLN A 237 15.73 -16.39 13.36
CA GLN A 237 14.63 -17.21 12.84
C GLN A 237 14.83 -18.70 13.11
N GLN A 238 16.08 -19.20 12.99
CA GLN A 238 16.41 -20.61 13.25
C GLN A 238 16.39 -20.97 14.74
N THR A 239 16.60 -19.99 15.63
CA THR A 239 16.68 -20.23 17.08
C THR A 239 15.32 -20.61 17.68
N GLY A 240 14.19 -20.20 17.09
CA GLY A 240 12.83 -20.64 17.45
C GLY A 240 12.35 -20.33 18.88
N THR A 241 13.10 -19.51 19.65
CA THR A 241 12.73 -19.13 21.01
C THR A 241 11.91 -17.84 21.03
N ARG A 242 11.08 -17.67 22.07
CA ARG A 242 10.31 -16.41 22.26
C ARG A 242 11.21 -15.18 22.34
N SER A 243 12.39 -15.30 22.95
CA SER A 243 13.38 -14.20 23.04
C SER A 243 13.94 -13.84 21.67
N ALA A 244 14.23 -14.84 20.81
CA ALA A 244 14.68 -14.62 19.46
C ALA A 244 13.59 -13.93 18.62
N HIS A 245 12.32 -14.35 18.79
CA HIS A 245 11.17 -13.73 18.10
C HIS A 245 10.99 -12.25 18.47
N LEU A 246 11.04 -11.91 19.76
CA LEU A 246 10.97 -10.51 20.21
C LEU A 246 12.16 -9.67 19.73
N THR A 247 13.36 -10.25 19.66
CA THR A 247 14.54 -9.56 19.11
C THR A 247 14.40 -9.34 17.60
N PHE A 248 13.82 -10.32 16.91
CA PHE A 248 13.54 -10.23 15.48
C PHE A 248 12.57 -9.09 15.15
N GLN A 249 11.48 -8.94 15.92
CA GLN A 249 10.55 -7.82 15.77
C GLN A 249 11.25 -6.47 15.95
N ARG A 250 12.03 -6.28 17.02
CA ARG A 250 12.78 -5.04 17.27
C ARG A 250 13.79 -4.68 16.18
N ILE A 251 14.31 -5.66 15.45
CA ILE A 251 15.25 -5.43 14.34
C ILE A 251 14.49 -5.03 13.07
N GLY A 252 13.26 -5.52 12.90
CA GLY A 252 12.41 -5.21 11.75
C GLY A 252 11.79 -3.80 11.78
N ASP A 253 11.68 -3.20 12.98
CA ASP A 253 11.06 -1.87 13.20
C ASP A 253 12.08 -0.70 13.15
N ARG A 254 13.27 -0.88 12.55
CA ARG A 254 14.32 0.16 12.43
C ARG A 254 14.59 0.54 10.99
#